data_c99a1b2699193b091cf37164d3db3fde
#
_entry.id   c99a1b2699193b091cf37164d3db3fde
#
_cell.length_a   1.000
_cell.length_b   1.000
_cell.length_c   1.000
_cell.angle_alpha   90.00
_cell.angle_beta   90.00
_cell.angle_gamma   90.00
#
_symmetry.space_group_name_H-M   'P 1'
#
loop_
_entity.id
_entity.type
_entity.pdbx_description
1 polymer ?
#
loop_
_entity_poly.entity_id
_entity_poly.type
_entity_poly.pdbx_seq_one_letter_code
_entity_poly.pdbx_strand_id
1 'polypeptide(L)'
;MGTESFVLQGKQVRLEPLEHHHINGLVAASAGDVSLYRWSPVPQGKVEAQRYVDTALAWRDAGSAVPFAIVRLPDGVVIGSTRFWNLERWAWPEGHPSHGRDFPDACEIGYTWLAASAIRTGANTEAKLLMLAHAFEVWRVLRVCFHTDARNQRSRAALARIGGQFEGILRSHRMAADYIPRDSVRYSIVASEWPEVKQKLSSLMERA
;
A
#
# COMPACT_ATOMS: atom_id res chain seq x y z
N MET A 1 -1.82 -4.47 -21.30
CA MET A 1 -1.62 -3.00 -21.28
C MET A 1 -1.00 -2.65 -19.95
N GLY A 2 0.11 -1.91 -19.95
CA GLY A 2 0.81 -1.54 -18.74
C GLY A 2 -0.06 -0.63 -17.87
N THR A 3 0.01 -0.79 -16.57
CA THR A 3 -0.55 0.15 -15.62
C THR A 3 0.14 1.49 -15.85
N GLU A 4 -0.59 2.48 -16.39
CA GLU A 4 -0.04 3.82 -16.61
C GLU A 4 0.52 4.35 -15.29
N SER A 5 1.70 4.95 -15.36
CA SER A 5 2.32 5.63 -14.20
C SER A 5 1.52 6.89 -13.89
N PHE A 6 1.03 7.01 -12.67
CA PHE A 6 0.28 8.17 -12.19
C PHE A 6 0.77 8.62 -10.83
N VAL A 7 0.55 9.89 -10.53
CA VAL A 7 0.88 10.51 -9.23
C VAL A 7 -0.42 10.70 -8.45
N LEU A 8 -0.41 10.36 -7.17
CA LEU A 8 -1.49 10.68 -6.25
C LEU A 8 -1.00 11.76 -5.29
N GLN A 9 -1.66 12.90 -5.27
CA GLN A 9 -1.21 14.05 -4.49
C GLN A 9 -2.26 14.47 -3.46
N GLY A 10 -1.82 14.55 -2.20
CA GLY A 10 -2.56 15.08 -1.08
C GLY A 10 -2.01 16.42 -0.61
N LYS A 11 -2.25 16.74 0.66
CA LYS A 11 -1.77 17.96 1.33
C LYS A 11 -0.45 17.71 2.06
N GLN A 12 -0.24 16.52 2.62
CA GLN A 12 0.94 16.16 3.41
C GLN A 12 1.89 15.26 2.65
N VAL A 13 1.35 14.41 1.75
CA VAL A 13 2.15 13.46 0.98
C VAL A 13 1.77 13.46 -0.49
N ARG A 14 2.73 13.07 -1.31
CA ARG A 14 2.57 12.72 -2.71
C ARG A 14 3.08 11.29 -2.91
N LEU A 15 2.30 10.47 -3.60
CA LEU A 15 2.70 9.13 -4.01
C LEU A 15 3.19 9.22 -5.44
N GLU A 16 4.49 9.11 -5.62
CA GLU A 16 5.14 9.12 -6.94
C GLU A 16 5.37 7.68 -7.41
N PRO A 17 5.23 7.38 -8.71
CA PRO A 17 5.66 6.10 -9.26
C PRO A 17 7.08 5.79 -8.78
N LEU A 18 7.26 4.59 -8.22
CA LEU A 18 8.57 4.19 -7.71
C LEU A 18 9.55 4.01 -8.86
N GLU A 19 10.71 4.65 -8.75
CA GLU A 19 11.78 4.62 -9.74
C GLU A 19 13.17 4.53 -9.05
N HIS A 20 14.21 4.19 -9.82
CA HIS A 20 15.56 4.06 -9.30
C HIS A 20 16.11 5.33 -8.63
N HIS A 21 15.69 6.51 -9.06
CA HIS A 21 16.13 7.76 -8.43
C HIS A 21 15.66 7.93 -6.98
N HIS A 22 14.64 7.17 -6.54
CA HIS A 22 14.17 7.16 -5.16
C HIS A 22 15.07 6.35 -4.20
N ILE A 23 16.02 5.54 -4.71
CA ILE A 23 16.83 4.62 -3.90
C ILE A 23 17.52 5.33 -2.74
N ASN A 24 18.21 6.44 -3.00
CA ASN A 24 18.91 7.18 -1.94
C ASN A 24 17.95 7.72 -0.88
N GLY A 25 16.77 8.18 -1.29
CA GLY A 25 15.71 8.62 -0.38
C GLY A 25 15.15 7.46 0.47
N LEU A 26 14.95 6.29 -0.12
CA LEU A 26 14.50 5.09 0.60
C LEU A 26 15.54 4.60 1.61
N VAL A 27 16.83 4.66 1.26
CA VAL A 27 17.94 4.35 2.19
C VAL A 27 17.90 5.28 3.40
N ALA A 28 17.76 6.59 3.16
CA ALA A 28 17.66 7.57 4.24
C ALA A 28 16.40 7.36 5.09
N ALA A 29 15.27 7.07 4.46
CA ALA A 29 13.99 6.84 5.13
C ALA A 29 13.98 5.59 6.03
N SER A 30 14.71 4.53 5.66
CA SER A 30 14.77 3.28 6.43
C SER A 30 15.91 3.24 7.45
N ALA A 31 16.78 4.25 7.45
CA ALA A 31 17.87 4.34 8.42
C ALA A 31 17.38 4.51 9.85
N GLY A 32 18.16 4.05 10.83
CA GLY A 32 17.86 4.20 12.25
C GLY A 32 17.42 2.90 12.90
N ASP A 33 16.35 2.95 13.71
CA ASP A 33 15.90 1.79 14.49
C ASP A 33 15.19 0.74 13.61
N VAL A 34 15.92 -0.30 13.23
CA VAL A 34 15.41 -1.42 12.42
C VAL A 34 14.31 -2.22 13.12
N SER A 35 14.19 -2.13 14.45
CA SER A 35 13.13 -2.83 15.18
C SER A 35 11.73 -2.35 14.81
N LEU A 36 11.61 -1.12 14.29
CA LEU A 36 10.37 -0.57 13.74
C LEU A 36 9.82 -1.40 12.58
N TYR A 37 10.69 -2.12 11.88
CA TYR A 37 10.39 -2.85 10.66
C TYR A 37 10.37 -4.37 10.84
N ARG A 38 10.43 -4.86 12.07
CA ARG A 38 10.52 -6.29 12.42
C ARG A 38 9.56 -7.19 11.64
N TRP A 39 8.37 -6.69 11.29
CA TRP A 39 7.31 -7.45 10.64
C TRP A 39 7.12 -7.11 9.15
N SER A 40 7.99 -6.28 8.59
CA SER A 40 7.88 -5.78 7.20
C SER A 40 9.22 -5.88 6.49
N PRO A 41 9.27 -6.30 5.23
CA PRO A 41 10.50 -6.36 4.45
C PRO A 41 10.93 -4.95 4.01
N VAL A 42 11.51 -4.18 4.93
CA VAL A 42 12.00 -2.83 4.68
C VAL A 42 13.50 -2.89 4.39
N PRO A 43 13.96 -2.39 3.23
CA PRO A 43 15.34 -2.53 2.81
C PRO A 43 16.29 -1.73 3.72
N GLN A 44 17.43 -2.32 4.08
CA GLN A 44 18.46 -1.69 4.88
C GLN A 44 19.70 -1.44 4.02
N GLY A 45 20.09 -0.17 3.88
CA GLY A 45 21.23 0.22 3.05
C GLY A 45 20.99 0.11 1.55
N LYS A 46 21.98 0.54 0.76
CA LYS A 46 21.85 0.75 -0.68
C LYS A 46 21.58 -0.53 -1.48
N VAL A 47 22.25 -1.62 -1.13
CA VAL A 47 22.15 -2.89 -1.88
C VAL A 47 20.72 -3.47 -1.76
N GLU A 48 20.16 -3.48 -0.55
CA GLU A 48 18.79 -3.97 -0.36
C GLU A 48 17.77 -3.03 -0.95
N ALA A 49 17.98 -1.70 -0.86
CA ALA A 49 17.09 -0.71 -1.48
C ALA A 49 17.06 -0.85 -3.01
N GLN A 50 18.24 -1.09 -3.64
CA GLN A 50 18.31 -1.38 -5.07
C GLN A 50 17.46 -2.63 -5.41
N ARG A 51 17.69 -3.75 -4.72
CA ARG A 51 16.94 -4.99 -4.94
C ARG A 51 15.44 -4.82 -4.70
N TYR A 52 15.05 -4.04 -3.67
CA TYR A 52 13.66 -3.72 -3.37
C TYR A 52 12.97 -2.97 -4.51
N VAL A 53 13.67 -1.97 -5.08
CA VAL A 53 13.16 -1.20 -6.23
C VAL A 53 13.12 -2.07 -7.47
N ASP A 54 14.19 -2.80 -7.81
CA ASP A 54 14.23 -3.69 -8.99
C ASP A 54 13.09 -4.72 -8.95
N THR A 55 12.84 -5.33 -7.79
CA THR A 55 11.73 -6.27 -7.60
C THR A 55 10.37 -5.59 -7.82
N ALA A 56 10.20 -4.39 -7.28
CA ALA A 56 8.96 -3.64 -7.43
C ALA A 56 8.69 -3.24 -8.87
N LEU A 57 9.72 -2.83 -9.60
CA LEU A 57 9.65 -2.47 -11.01
C LEU A 57 9.37 -3.70 -11.88
N ALA A 58 10.00 -4.84 -11.62
CA ALA A 58 9.70 -6.09 -12.30
C ALA A 58 8.22 -6.50 -12.15
N TRP A 59 7.62 -6.31 -10.96
CA TRP A 59 6.19 -6.56 -10.76
C TRP A 59 5.30 -5.54 -11.46
N ARG A 60 5.72 -4.28 -11.55
CA ARG A 60 5.03 -3.27 -12.35
C ARG A 60 5.03 -3.67 -13.83
N ASP A 61 6.19 -4.04 -14.35
CA ASP A 61 6.36 -4.39 -15.76
C ASP A 61 5.60 -5.68 -16.13
N ALA A 62 5.44 -6.58 -15.16
CA ALA A 62 4.56 -7.74 -15.28
C ALA A 62 3.06 -7.41 -15.12
N GLY A 63 2.68 -6.15 -14.86
CA GLY A 63 1.30 -5.72 -14.68
C GLY A 63 0.65 -6.22 -13.38
N SER A 64 1.44 -6.69 -12.41
CA SER A 64 0.95 -7.26 -11.13
C SER A 64 0.98 -6.29 -9.97
N ALA A 65 1.65 -5.14 -10.10
CA ALA A 65 1.76 -4.12 -9.07
C ALA A 65 1.84 -2.70 -9.63
N VAL A 66 1.48 -1.71 -8.79
CA VAL A 66 1.73 -0.28 -9.02
C VAL A 66 2.44 0.26 -7.79
N PRO A 67 3.79 0.28 -7.79
CA PRO A 67 4.59 0.71 -6.66
C PRO A 67 4.76 2.23 -6.62
N PHE A 68 4.79 2.79 -5.39
CA PHE A 68 4.99 4.21 -5.12
C PHE A 68 6.09 4.45 -4.10
N ALA A 69 6.84 5.52 -4.30
CA ALA A 69 7.54 6.23 -3.24
C ALA A 69 6.54 7.18 -2.56
N ILE A 70 6.61 7.26 -1.23
CA ILE A 70 5.85 8.24 -0.45
C ILE A 70 6.76 9.43 -0.19
N VAL A 71 6.39 10.57 -0.77
CA VAL A 71 7.14 11.82 -0.67
C VAL A 71 6.39 12.78 0.23
N ARG A 72 7.05 13.31 1.24
CA ARG A 72 6.47 14.30 2.15
C ARG A 72 6.45 15.68 1.50
N LEU A 73 5.36 16.39 1.68
CA LEU A 73 5.23 17.79 1.30
C LEU A 73 5.39 18.69 2.55
N PRO A 74 6.00 19.86 2.48
CA PRO A 74 6.50 20.55 1.29
C PRO A 74 7.99 20.31 0.97
N ASP A 75 8.72 19.50 1.77
CA ASP A 75 10.18 19.40 1.68
C ASP A 75 10.68 18.40 0.60
N GLY A 76 9.79 17.66 -0.02
CA GLY A 76 10.15 16.71 -1.08
C GLY A 76 10.91 15.45 -0.59
N VAL A 77 10.93 15.19 0.71
CA VAL A 77 11.69 14.08 1.30
C VAL A 77 10.93 12.77 1.10
N VAL A 78 11.59 11.74 0.58
CA VAL A 78 11.07 10.37 0.55
C VAL A 78 10.98 9.84 1.96
N ILE A 79 9.79 9.47 2.40
CA ILE A 79 9.51 9.00 3.76
C ILE A 79 9.05 7.53 3.81
N GLY A 80 9.06 6.81 2.70
CA GLY A 80 8.66 5.41 2.66
C GLY A 80 8.19 4.95 1.30
N SER A 81 7.51 3.81 1.29
CA SER A 81 6.95 3.21 0.08
C SER A 81 5.63 2.51 0.38
N THR A 82 4.83 2.33 -0.67
CA THR A 82 3.59 1.55 -0.66
C THR A 82 3.30 1.08 -2.08
N ARG A 83 2.38 0.15 -2.27
CA ARG A 83 1.96 -0.27 -3.61
C ARG A 83 0.56 -0.85 -3.65
N PHE A 84 -0.10 -0.70 -4.78
CA PHE A 84 -1.11 -1.67 -5.19
C PHE A 84 -0.39 -2.91 -5.70
N TRP A 85 -0.93 -4.07 -5.41
CA TRP A 85 -0.42 -5.33 -5.91
C TRP A 85 -1.50 -6.40 -5.88
N ASN A 86 -1.21 -7.61 -6.37
CA ASN A 86 -2.21 -8.65 -6.52
C ASN A 86 -3.48 -8.11 -7.21
N LEU A 87 -3.26 -7.52 -8.40
CA LEU A 87 -4.32 -6.91 -9.19
C LEU A 87 -5.16 -8.02 -9.83
N GLU A 88 -6.33 -8.29 -9.27
CA GLU A 88 -7.21 -9.36 -9.69
C GLU A 88 -8.12 -8.88 -10.83
N ARG A 89 -8.25 -9.70 -11.88
CA ARG A 89 -9.25 -9.54 -12.94
C ARG A 89 -10.09 -10.81 -12.99
N TRP A 90 -11.40 -10.65 -12.86
CA TRP A 90 -12.30 -11.77 -12.82
C TRP A 90 -12.82 -12.11 -14.23
N ALA A 91 -13.12 -13.39 -14.46
CA ALA A 91 -13.63 -13.87 -15.73
C ALA A 91 -15.14 -13.55 -15.88
N TRP A 92 -15.45 -12.30 -16.14
CA TRP A 92 -16.82 -11.85 -16.36
C TRP A 92 -17.37 -12.47 -17.66
N PRO A 93 -18.62 -12.96 -17.65
CA PRO A 93 -19.23 -13.51 -18.87
C PRO A 93 -19.44 -12.42 -19.93
N GLU A 94 -19.45 -12.86 -21.20
CA GLU A 94 -19.75 -11.98 -22.33
C GLU A 94 -21.13 -11.29 -22.13
N GLY A 95 -21.20 -9.99 -22.42
CA GLY A 95 -22.40 -9.17 -22.18
C GLY A 95 -22.54 -8.59 -20.77
N HIS A 96 -21.71 -9.00 -19.79
CA HIS A 96 -21.68 -8.36 -18.49
C HIS A 96 -21.01 -6.98 -18.58
N PRO A 97 -21.50 -5.93 -17.85
CA PRO A 97 -20.92 -4.58 -17.90
C PRO A 97 -19.44 -4.48 -17.53
N SER A 98 -18.95 -5.45 -16.77
CA SER A 98 -17.53 -5.53 -16.39
C SER A 98 -16.69 -6.39 -17.30
N HIS A 99 -17.27 -7.01 -18.35
CA HIS A 99 -16.51 -7.82 -19.30
C HIS A 99 -15.51 -6.97 -20.07
N GLY A 100 -14.25 -7.42 -20.15
CA GLY A 100 -13.20 -6.73 -20.90
C GLY A 100 -12.73 -5.40 -20.35
N ARG A 101 -13.09 -5.04 -19.09
CA ARG A 101 -12.63 -3.79 -18.48
C ARG A 101 -11.11 -3.77 -18.31
N ASP A 102 -10.50 -2.61 -18.49
CA ASP A 102 -9.04 -2.44 -18.40
C ASP A 102 -8.51 -2.44 -16.96
N PHE A 103 -9.35 -2.06 -15.98
CA PHE A 103 -8.98 -1.95 -14.57
C PHE A 103 -9.23 -3.25 -13.80
N PRO A 104 -8.52 -3.48 -12.68
CA PRO A 104 -8.74 -4.67 -11.85
C PRO A 104 -10.12 -4.65 -11.20
N ASP A 105 -10.63 -5.84 -10.86
CA ASP A 105 -11.86 -6.01 -10.07
C ASP A 105 -11.61 -5.95 -8.57
N ALA A 106 -10.40 -6.38 -8.16
CA ALA A 106 -9.94 -6.29 -6.79
C ALA A 106 -8.43 -6.05 -6.76
N CYS A 107 -7.93 -5.52 -5.64
CA CYS A 107 -6.50 -5.35 -5.43
C CYS A 107 -6.13 -5.44 -3.95
N GLU A 108 -4.83 -5.58 -3.66
CA GLU A 108 -4.28 -5.43 -2.32
C GLU A 108 -3.48 -4.11 -2.23
N ILE A 109 -3.61 -3.38 -1.12
CA ILE A 109 -2.68 -2.32 -0.76
C ILE A 109 -1.72 -2.89 0.28
N GLY A 110 -0.45 -2.99 -0.10
CA GLY A 110 0.57 -3.61 0.74
C GLY A 110 1.95 -2.96 0.61
N TYR A 111 2.94 -3.65 1.22
CA TYR A 111 4.34 -3.18 1.24
C TYR A 111 4.51 -1.75 1.77
N THR A 112 3.57 -1.32 2.64
CA THR A 112 3.58 0.01 3.22
C THR A 112 4.53 0.07 4.40
N TRP A 113 5.49 0.96 4.33
CA TRP A 113 6.36 1.31 5.43
C TRP A 113 6.70 2.80 5.38
N LEU A 114 7.03 3.36 6.53
CA LEU A 114 7.35 4.79 6.70
C LEU A 114 8.60 4.94 7.54
N ALA A 115 9.37 5.98 7.25
CA ALA A 115 10.45 6.45 8.10
C ALA A 115 9.96 6.73 9.54
N ALA A 116 10.84 6.58 10.51
CA ALA A 116 10.53 6.83 11.92
C ALA A 116 9.89 8.21 12.14
N SER A 117 10.38 9.23 11.44
CA SER A 117 9.88 10.62 11.50
C SER A 117 8.46 10.80 10.97
N ALA A 118 7.95 9.86 10.18
CA ALA A 118 6.61 9.92 9.59
C ALA A 118 5.60 8.97 10.30
N ILE A 119 6.06 8.15 11.25
CA ILE A 119 5.21 7.29 12.05
C ILE A 119 4.41 8.14 13.04
N ARG A 120 3.11 7.84 13.19
CA ARG A 120 2.14 8.59 14.03
C ARG A 120 1.90 10.04 13.56
N THR A 121 2.12 10.29 12.27
CA THR A 121 1.65 11.51 11.59
C THR A 121 0.44 11.20 10.71
N GLY A 122 -0.11 12.21 10.06
CA GLY A 122 -1.18 12.06 9.04
C GLY A 122 -0.74 11.33 7.78
N ALA A 123 0.57 11.17 7.53
CA ALA A 123 1.12 10.68 6.26
C ALA A 123 0.55 9.32 5.81
N ASN A 124 0.47 8.31 6.73
CA ASN A 124 -0.12 7.02 6.38
C ASN A 124 -1.62 7.11 6.09
N THR A 125 -2.34 7.92 6.85
CA THR A 125 -3.79 8.11 6.68
C THR A 125 -4.08 8.74 5.33
N GLU A 126 -3.36 9.79 4.95
CA GLU A 126 -3.51 10.44 3.67
C GLU A 126 -3.10 9.54 2.51
N ALA A 127 -1.96 8.84 2.61
CA ALA A 127 -1.56 7.87 1.60
C ALA A 127 -2.64 6.80 1.36
N LYS A 128 -3.28 6.29 2.42
CA LYS A 128 -4.39 5.33 2.30
C LYS A 128 -5.65 5.95 1.71
N LEU A 129 -5.99 7.18 2.11
CA LEU A 129 -7.12 7.92 1.51
C LEU A 129 -6.93 8.07 0.01
N LEU A 130 -5.76 8.52 -0.43
CA LEU A 130 -5.43 8.71 -1.85
C LEU A 130 -5.51 7.40 -2.65
N MET A 131 -4.93 6.33 -2.13
CA MET A 131 -4.94 5.03 -2.79
C MET A 131 -6.35 4.44 -2.85
N LEU A 132 -7.10 4.48 -1.75
CA LEU A 132 -8.48 3.96 -1.71
C LEU A 132 -9.40 4.77 -2.63
N ALA A 133 -9.26 6.11 -2.66
CA ALA A 133 -10.01 6.95 -3.59
C ALA A 133 -9.71 6.55 -5.04
N HIS A 134 -8.44 6.37 -5.41
CA HIS A 134 -8.08 5.92 -6.75
C HIS A 134 -8.67 4.53 -7.07
N ALA A 135 -8.54 3.58 -6.15
CA ALA A 135 -9.06 2.23 -6.34
C ALA A 135 -10.58 2.20 -6.56
N PHE A 136 -11.35 2.88 -5.70
CA PHE A 136 -12.81 2.83 -5.77
C PHE A 136 -13.42 3.81 -6.77
N GLU A 137 -12.83 4.99 -6.98
CA GLU A 137 -13.44 6.04 -7.80
C GLU A 137 -12.92 6.03 -9.25
N VAL A 138 -11.64 5.68 -9.46
CA VAL A 138 -11.03 5.63 -10.80
C VAL A 138 -11.07 4.20 -11.35
N TRP A 139 -10.48 3.24 -10.64
CA TRP A 139 -10.48 1.85 -11.07
C TRP A 139 -11.83 1.15 -10.86
N ARG A 140 -12.67 1.67 -9.95
CA ARG A 140 -13.96 1.09 -9.61
C ARG A 140 -13.84 -0.38 -9.18
N VAL A 141 -12.84 -0.66 -8.35
CA VAL A 141 -12.67 -2.01 -7.80
C VAL A 141 -13.83 -2.35 -6.87
N LEU A 142 -14.16 -3.63 -6.78
CA LEU A 142 -15.21 -4.13 -5.88
C LEU A 142 -14.70 -4.29 -4.45
N ARG A 143 -13.37 -4.50 -4.28
CA ARG A 143 -12.74 -4.61 -2.97
C ARG A 143 -11.25 -4.26 -2.98
N VAL A 144 -10.79 -3.75 -1.86
CA VAL A 144 -9.37 -3.59 -1.54
C VAL A 144 -9.03 -4.43 -0.33
N CYS A 145 -8.02 -5.30 -0.48
CA CYS A 145 -7.53 -6.16 0.59
C CYS A 145 -6.27 -5.59 1.25
N PHE A 146 -6.03 -6.02 2.49
CA PHE A 146 -4.81 -5.75 3.24
C PHE A 146 -4.41 -6.99 4.00
N HIS A 147 -3.11 -7.31 4.02
CA HIS A 147 -2.58 -8.38 4.84
C HIS A 147 -1.47 -7.84 5.74
N THR A 148 -1.45 -8.32 6.97
CA THR A 148 -0.36 -8.02 7.90
C THR A 148 -0.02 -9.25 8.71
N ASP A 149 1.22 -9.33 9.22
CA ASP A 149 1.61 -10.38 10.15
C ASP A 149 0.69 -10.36 11.39
N ALA A 150 0.21 -11.53 11.82
CA ALA A 150 -0.69 -11.63 12.97
C ALA A 150 -0.08 -11.04 14.25
N ARG A 151 1.25 -11.06 14.35
CA ARG A 151 2.04 -10.48 15.46
C ARG A 151 2.16 -8.96 15.39
N ASN A 152 1.92 -8.34 14.23
CA ASN A 152 2.06 -6.90 14.00
C ASN A 152 0.84 -6.11 14.49
N GLN A 153 0.72 -5.95 15.82
CA GLN A 153 -0.40 -5.25 16.45
C GLN A 153 -0.56 -3.80 15.96
N ARG A 154 0.57 -3.12 15.68
CA ARG A 154 0.56 -1.74 15.16
C ARG A 154 -0.14 -1.66 13.80
N SER A 155 0.21 -2.57 12.88
CA SER A 155 -0.41 -2.61 11.57
C SER A 155 -1.89 -2.99 11.66
N ARG A 156 -2.23 -3.98 12.49
CA ARG A 156 -3.63 -4.41 12.72
C ARG A 156 -4.48 -3.26 13.23
N ALA A 157 -4.00 -2.52 14.23
CA ALA A 157 -4.69 -1.34 14.75
C ALA A 157 -4.84 -0.24 13.70
N ALA A 158 -3.80 -0.01 12.88
CA ALA A 158 -3.85 0.97 11.80
C ALA A 158 -4.90 0.59 10.74
N LEU A 159 -4.98 -0.68 10.35
CA LEU A 159 -5.97 -1.17 9.37
C LEU A 159 -7.41 -1.06 9.90
N ALA A 160 -7.67 -1.43 11.14
CA ALA A 160 -8.98 -1.25 11.77
C ALA A 160 -9.36 0.25 11.88
N ARG A 161 -8.38 1.11 12.21
CA ARG A 161 -8.60 2.57 12.33
C ARG A 161 -9.04 3.19 11.00
N ILE A 162 -8.51 2.75 9.87
CA ILE A 162 -8.90 3.25 8.54
C ILE A 162 -10.20 2.65 8.01
N GLY A 163 -10.85 1.76 8.76
CA GLY A 163 -12.13 1.16 8.36
C GLY A 163 -12.05 -0.24 7.77
N GLY A 164 -10.84 -0.84 7.74
CA GLY A 164 -10.69 -2.22 7.27
C GLY A 164 -11.45 -3.21 8.15
N GLN A 165 -12.32 -4.02 7.55
CA GLN A 165 -13.04 -5.09 8.22
C GLN A 165 -12.17 -6.35 8.32
N PHE A 166 -12.12 -6.95 9.50
CA PHE A 166 -11.40 -8.20 9.73
C PHE A 166 -12.13 -9.37 9.05
N GLU A 167 -11.42 -10.16 8.25
CA GLU A 167 -11.98 -11.32 7.54
C GLU A 167 -11.47 -12.67 8.07
N GLY A 168 -10.33 -12.69 8.72
CA GLY A 168 -9.77 -13.95 9.23
C GLY A 168 -8.25 -13.98 9.27
N ILE A 169 -7.73 -15.16 9.59
CA ILE A 169 -6.31 -15.46 9.66
C ILE A 169 -5.96 -16.54 8.64
N LEU A 170 -5.05 -16.22 7.74
CA LEU A 170 -4.47 -17.15 6.79
C LEU A 170 -3.21 -17.75 7.41
N ARG A 171 -3.28 -19.03 7.77
CA ARG A 171 -2.18 -19.75 8.43
C ARG A 171 -1.05 -20.03 7.44
N SER A 172 0.20 -19.85 7.88
CA SER A 172 1.42 -20.09 7.08
C SER A 172 1.34 -19.48 5.68
N HIS A 173 0.81 -18.25 5.58
CA HIS A 173 0.42 -17.62 4.31
C HIS A 173 1.60 -17.12 3.49
N ARG A 174 2.64 -16.60 4.15
CA ARG A 174 3.81 -16.01 3.50
C ARG A 174 5.05 -16.16 4.39
N MET A 175 6.23 -15.95 3.79
CA MET A 175 7.47 -15.78 4.54
C MET A 175 7.46 -14.40 5.22
N ALA A 176 7.77 -14.37 6.51
CA ALA A 176 8.00 -13.10 7.24
C ALA A 176 9.44 -12.61 7.04
N ALA A 177 9.72 -11.38 7.50
CA ALA A 177 11.06 -10.80 7.41
C ALA A 177 12.11 -11.57 8.25
N ASP A 178 11.67 -12.33 9.27
CA ASP A 178 12.48 -13.22 10.10
C ASP A 178 12.65 -14.64 9.50
N TYR A 179 12.26 -14.84 8.24
CA TYR A 179 12.28 -16.12 7.52
C TYR A 179 11.42 -17.23 8.15
N ILE A 180 10.49 -16.88 9.04
CA ILE A 180 9.52 -17.82 9.63
C ILE A 180 8.22 -17.72 8.82
N PRO A 181 7.56 -18.85 8.48
CA PRO A 181 6.22 -18.81 7.89
C PRO A 181 5.29 -18.03 8.81
N ARG A 182 4.67 -16.97 8.28
CA ARG A 182 3.79 -16.11 9.07
C ARG A 182 2.33 -16.44 8.85
N ASP A 183 1.55 -16.37 9.90
CA ASP A 183 0.11 -16.21 9.80
C ASP A 183 -0.21 -14.76 9.44
N SER A 184 -1.03 -14.56 8.41
CA SER A 184 -1.44 -13.23 7.99
C SER A 184 -2.87 -12.95 8.41
N VAL A 185 -3.08 -11.83 9.09
CA VAL A 185 -4.43 -11.30 9.31
C VAL A 185 -4.87 -10.58 8.06
N ARG A 186 -6.06 -10.93 7.55
CA ARG A 186 -6.68 -10.32 6.39
C ARG A 186 -7.74 -9.33 6.80
N TYR A 187 -7.69 -8.15 6.19
CA TYR A 187 -8.70 -7.11 6.25
C TYR A 187 -9.13 -6.75 4.84
N SER A 188 -10.33 -6.21 4.70
CA SER A 188 -10.78 -5.61 3.44
C SER A 188 -11.67 -4.40 3.67
N ILE A 189 -11.83 -3.61 2.59
CA ILE A 189 -12.86 -2.61 2.41
C ILE A 189 -13.52 -2.95 1.08
N VAL A 190 -14.87 -3.01 1.03
CA VAL A 190 -15.62 -3.25 -0.20
C VAL A 190 -16.23 -1.95 -0.73
N ALA A 191 -16.60 -1.94 -2.01
CA ALA A 191 -17.08 -0.73 -2.68
C ALA A 191 -18.29 -0.07 -2.00
N SER A 192 -19.19 -0.87 -1.42
CA SER A 192 -20.36 -0.36 -0.68
C SER A 192 -20.00 0.36 0.63
N GLU A 193 -18.84 0.06 1.22
CA GLU A 193 -18.35 0.68 2.47
C GLU A 193 -17.54 1.97 2.21
N TRP A 194 -17.12 2.18 0.95
CA TRP A 194 -16.22 3.28 0.61
C TRP A 194 -16.74 4.67 1.00
N PRO A 195 -18.00 5.03 0.80
CA PRO A 195 -18.48 6.37 1.19
C PRO A 195 -18.28 6.67 2.68
N GLU A 196 -18.57 5.72 3.55
CA GLU A 196 -18.39 5.85 5.00
C GLU A 196 -16.91 5.89 5.38
N VAL A 197 -16.11 5.00 4.80
CA VAL A 197 -14.65 4.95 5.01
C VAL A 197 -13.99 6.24 4.54
N LYS A 198 -14.38 6.80 3.40
CA LYS A 198 -13.87 8.07 2.89
C LYS A 198 -14.15 9.22 3.87
N GLN A 199 -15.37 9.31 4.36
CA GLN A 199 -15.76 10.33 5.34
C GLN A 199 -14.92 10.21 6.63
N LYS A 200 -14.78 8.98 7.14
CA LYS A 200 -13.94 8.68 8.33
C LYS A 200 -12.48 9.11 8.12
N LEU A 201 -11.88 8.75 6.99
CA LEU A 201 -10.50 9.10 6.67
C LEU A 201 -10.33 10.62 6.53
N SER A 202 -11.27 11.31 5.87
CA SER A 202 -11.26 12.78 5.75
C SER A 202 -11.31 13.45 7.13
N SER A 203 -12.18 12.99 8.03
CA SER A 203 -12.26 13.51 9.40
C SER A 203 -10.98 13.22 10.22
N LEU A 204 -10.29 12.11 9.98
CA LEU A 204 -9.01 11.82 10.61
C LEU A 204 -7.91 12.77 10.11
N MET A 205 -7.96 13.20 8.86
CA MET A 205 -7.00 14.15 8.27
C MET A 205 -7.22 15.58 8.79
N GLU A 206 -8.44 15.98 9.10
CA GLU A 206 -8.75 17.31 9.66
C GLU A 206 -8.24 17.47 11.10
N ARG A 207 -8.01 16.36 11.81
CA ARG A 207 -7.54 16.33 13.21
C ARG A 207 -6.03 16.13 13.34
N ALA A 208 -5.33 15.85 12.25
CA ALA A 208 -3.89 15.53 12.21
C ALA A 208 -3.05 16.75 11.85
#